data_b47f33f02fd2943ece89942e4727483e
#
_entry.id   b47f33f02fd2943ece89942e4727483e
#
_cell.length_a   1.000
_cell.length_b   1.000
_cell.length_c   1.000
_cell.angle_alpha   90.00
_cell.angle_beta   90.00
_cell.angle_gamma   90.00
#
_symmetry.space_group_name_H-M   'P 1'
#
loop_
_entity.id
_entity.type
_entity.pdbx_description
1 polymer ?
#
loop_
_entity_poly.entity_id
_entity_poly.type
_entity_poly.pdbx_seq_one_letter_code
_entity_poly.pdbx_strand_id
1 'polypeptide(L)'
;MGIKRRIIPVLLFNERGCIKGRQFNHDRCIGSIRDRLRLLERRDIDELVLLDVGSTPNGRGPNFELVSELCSMMFCPVTVGGGIRSVEDMRRLLREGADKVSIRSAKHLVPDASRKLGAQAIVV
;
A
#
# COMPACT_ATOMS: atom_id res chain seq x y z
N MET A 1 19.73 18.17 -20.84
CA MET A 1 18.88 17.13 -20.25
C MET A 1 18.68 17.38 -18.78
N GLY A 2 17.44 17.53 -18.35
CA GLY A 2 17.13 17.68 -16.93
C GLY A 2 17.12 16.33 -16.22
N ILE A 3 17.28 16.38 -14.89
CA ILE A 3 17.10 15.23 -14.04
C ILE A 3 15.60 14.95 -13.95
N LYS A 4 15.19 13.76 -14.32
CA LYS A 4 13.78 13.34 -14.18
C LYS A 4 13.46 13.12 -12.72
N ARG A 5 12.51 13.89 -12.19
CA ARG A 5 12.01 13.70 -10.83
C ARG A 5 10.96 12.61 -10.81
N ARG A 6 11.04 11.74 -9.84
CA ARG A 6 10.04 10.68 -9.63
C ARG A 6 8.98 11.20 -8.66
N ILE A 7 7.73 10.93 -8.99
CA ILE A 7 6.58 11.29 -8.15
C ILE A 7 6.01 10.00 -7.60
N ILE A 8 6.12 9.82 -6.28
CA ILE A 8 5.67 8.62 -5.59
C ILE A 8 4.75 9.03 -4.44
N PRO A 9 3.44 9.24 -4.71
CA PRO A 9 2.51 9.56 -3.64
C PRO A 9 2.37 8.41 -2.64
N VAL A 10 2.16 8.77 -1.38
CA VAL A 10 1.85 7.82 -0.32
C VAL A 10 0.45 8.16 0.20
N LEU A 11 -0.49 7.25 0.06
CA LEU A 11 -1.86 7.44 0.53
C LEU A 11 -2.13 6.53 1.71
N LEU A 12 -2.67 7.11 2.77
CA LEU A 12 -3.14 6.38 3.95
C LEU A 12 -4.64 6.18 3.81
N PHE A 13 -5.14 5.01 4.14
CA PHE A 13 -6.58 4.74 4.08
C PHE A 13 -7.04 3.78 5.19
N ASN A 14 -8.33 3.81 5.48
CA ASN A 14 -9.00 2.85 6.35
C ASN A 14 -10.40 2.58 5.80
N GLU A 15 -11.31 1.99 6.58
CA GLU A 15 -12.66 1.68 6.12
C GLU A 15 -13.45 2.92 5.71
N ARG A 16 -13.11 4.09 6.24
CA ARG A 16 -13.80 5.35 5.91
C ARG A 16 -13.33 5.95 4.60
N GLY A 17 -12.13 5.60 4.14
CA GLY A 17 -11.57 6.13 2.91
C GLY A 17 -10.16 6.65 3.11
N CYS A 18 -9.79 7.67 2.33
CA CYS A 18 -8.46 8.26 2.39
C CYS A 18 -8.32 9.12 3.65
N ILE A 19 -7.20 8.97 4.35
CA ILE A 19 -6.96 9.58 5.65
C ILE A 19 -5.81 10.57 5.55
N LYS A 20 -5.97 11.71 6.19
CA LYS A 20 -4.89 12.67 6.40
C LYS A 20 -4.36 12.48 7.81
N GLY A 21 -3.13 11.96 7.91
CA GLY A 21 -2.46 11.81 9.19
C GLY A 21 -1.87 13.14 9.66
N ARG A 22 -2.03 13.45 10.94
CA ARG A 22 -1.46 14.62 11.56
C ARG A 22 -1.05 14.26 12.98
N GLN A 23 0.24 14.38 13.29
CA GLN A 23 0.77 14.04 14.61
C GLN A 23 0.38 12.63 15.06
N PHE A 24 0.45 11.66 14.13
CA PHE A 24 0.08 10.26 14.37
C PHE A 24 -1.41 10.04 14.67
N ASN A 25 -2.23 11.04 14.44
CA ASN A 25 -3.67 10.94 14.59
C ASN A 25 -4.30 10.73 13.20
N HIS A 26 -4.94 9.58 12.99
CA HIS A 26 -5.48 9.17 11.69
C HIS A 26 -7.02 9.19 11.68
N ASP A 27 -7.62 10.13 12.37
CA ASP A 27 -9.07 10.17 12.50
C ASP A 27 -9.78 11.02 11.44
N ARG A 28 -9.04 11.78 10.65
CA ARG A 28 -9.64 12.68 9.66
C ARG A 28 -9.69 12.06 8.27
N CYS A 29 -10.90 11.70 7.85
CA CYS A 29 -11.15 11.25 6.49
C CYS A 29 -11.24 12.43 5.53
N ILE A 30 -10.50 12.39 4.43
CA ILE A 30 -10.46 13.47 3.42
C ILE A 30 -11.09 13.05 2.10
N GLY A 31 -11.82 11.96 2.07
CA GLY A 31 -12.54 11.52 0.89
C GLY A 31 -12.35 10.06 0.54
N SER A 32 -12.93 9.64 -0.57
CA SER A 32 -12.84 8.27 -1.06
C SER A 32 -11.45 7.96 -1.59
N ILE A 33 -10.92 6.80 -1.24
CA ILE A 33 -9.63 6.35 -1.79
C ILE A 33 -9.75 6.16 -3.31
N ARG A 34 -10.90 5.69 -3.80
CA ARG A 34 -11.11 5.51 -5.23
C ARG A 34 -11.06 6.83 -6.01
N ASP A 35 -11.65 7.87 -5.46
CA ASP A 35 -11.61 9.19 -6.10
C ASP A 35 -10.21 9.76 -6.13
N ARG A 36 -9.43 9.55 -5.06
CA ARG A 36 -8.03 9.96 -5.03
C ARG A 36 -7.20 9.25 -6.08
N LEU A 37 -7.40 7.94 -6.27
CA LEU A 37 -6.68 7.18 -7.28
C LEU A 37 -7.03 7.65 -8.69
N ARG A 38 -8.30 7.98 -8.95
CA ARG A 38 -8.69 8.51 -10.26
C ARG A 38 -7.98 9.82 -10.59
N LEU A 39 -7.83 10.69 -9.58
CA LEU A 39 -7.09 11.94 -9.76
C LEU A 39 -5.61 11.67 -10.02
N LEU A 40 -5.00 10.75 -9.30
CA LEU A 40 -3.59 10.42 -9.46
C LEU A 40 -3.31 9.77 -10.81
N GLU A 41 -4.23 8.94 -11.31
CA GLU A 41 -4.08 8.30 -12.62
C GLU A 41 -3.93 9.32 -13.75
N ARG A 42 -4.49 10.50 -13.59
CA ARG A 42 -4.39 11.58 -14.58
C ARG A 42 -3.11 12.39 -14.48
N ARG A 43 -2.26 12.12 -13.51
CA ARG A 43 -1.09 12.97 -13.19
C ARG A 43 0.26 12.34 -13.46
N ASP A 44 0.35 11.32 -14.25
CA ASP A 44 1.63 10.69 -14.63
C ASP A 44 2.55 10.43 -13.43
N ILE A 45 2.03 9.82 -12.39
CA ILE A 45 2.85 9.42 -11.23
C ILE A 45 3.69 8.19 -11.59
N ASP A 46 4.87 8.07 -10.98
CA ASP A 46 5.79 6.99 -11.28
C ASP A 46 5.46 5.71 -10.52
N GLU A 47 5.08 5.83 -9.26
CA GLU A 47 4.71 4.72 -8.40
C GLU A 47 3.67 5.22 -7.39
N LEU A 48 2.97 4.28 -6.78
CA LEU A 48 1.99 4.59 -5.74
C LEU A 48 2.24 3.71 -4.53
N VAL A 49 2.16 4.29 -3.34
CA VAL A 49 2.22 3.54 -2.08
C VAL A 49 0.88 3.67 -1.36
N LEU A 50 0.25 2.54 -1.06
CA LEU A 50 -1.03 2.46 -0.35
C LEU A 50 -0.80 1.82 1.01
N LEU A 51 -1.12 2.54 2.08
CA LEU A 51 -0.97 2.04 3.44
C LEU A 51 -2.32 1.97 4.15
N ASP A 52 -2.73 0.76 4.52
CA ASP A 52 -3.96 0.53 5.28
C ASP A 52 -3.68 0.79 6.77
N VAL A 53 -4.04 1.96 7.24
CA VAL A 53 -3.81 2.36 8.63
C VAL A 53 -4.90 1.87 9.58
N GLY A 54 -5.98 1.30 9.06
CA GLY A 54 -7.06 0.72 9.88
C GLY A 54 -6.84 -0.73 10.24
N SER A 55 -6.02 -1.46 9.51
CA SER A 55 -5.88 -2.91 9.71
C SER A 55 -5.18 -3.27 11.01
N THR A 56 -4.09 -2.61 11.36
CA THR A 56 -3.35 -2.91 12.59
C THR A 56 -4.11 -2.53 13.86
N PRO A 57 -4.64 -1.29 13.99
CA PRO A 57 -5.42 -0.92 15.19
C PRO A 57 -6.65 -1.79 15.42
N ASN A 58 -7.29 -2.26 14.35
CA ASN A 58 -8.49 -3.09 14.45
C ASN A 58 -8.18 -4.57 14.58
N GLY A 59 -6.92 -4.96 14.57
CA GLY A 59 -6.52 -6.36 14.70
C GLY A 59 -6.86 -7.22 13.49
N ARG A 60 -7.29 -6.62 12.39
CA ARG A 60 -7.60 -7.37 11.16
C ARG A 60 -6.39 -7.40 10.23
N GLY A 61 -6.34 -8.40 9.37
CA GLY A 61 -5.36 -8.45 8.30
C GLY A 61 -5.66 -7.45 7.18
N PRO A 62 -4.87 -7.48 6.11
CA PRO A 62 -5.10 -6.62 4.94
C PRO A 62 -6.47 -6.86 4.31
N ASN A 63 -7.06 -5.80 3.77
CA ASN A 63 -8.30 -5.92 2.99
C ASN A 63 -7.95 -6.30 1.55
N PHE A 64 -7.87 -7.60 1.28
CA PHE A 64 -7.41 -8.11 -0.01
C PHE A 64 -8.32 -7.73 -1.16
N GLU A 65 -9.63 -7.73 -0.93
CA GLU A 65 -10.59 -7.37 -1.98
C GLU A 65 -10.44 -5.92 -2.41
N LEU A 66 -10.30 -5.02 -1.43
CA LEU A 66 -10.09 -3.60 -1.71
C LEU A 66 -8.75 -3.38 -2.41
N VAL A 67 -7.69 -4.07 -1.96
CA VAL A 67 -6.36 -3.96 -2.60
C VAL A 67 -6.45 -4.39 -4.07
N SER A 68 -7.13 -5.50 -4.35
CA SER A 68 -7.32 -5.97 -5.73
C SER A 68 -7.99 -4.91 -6.58
N GLU A 69 -9.06 -4.32 -6.07
CA GLU A 69 -9.79 -3.26 -6.78
C GLU A 69 -8.89 -2.04 -7.03
N LEU A 70 -8.20 -1.57 -5.98
CA LEU A 70 -7.37 -0.35 -6.09
C LEU A 70 -6.18 -0.56 -7.02
N CYS A 71 -5.52 -1.71 -6.96
CA CYS A 71 -4.41 -2.01 -7.85
C CYS A 71 -4.86 -2.06 -9.32
N SER A 72 -6.08 -2.56 -9.58
CA SER A 72 -6.62 -2.63 -10.93
C SER A 72 -6.90 -1.26 -11.55
N MET A 73 -7.02 -0.23 -10.72
CA MET A 73 -7.27 1.14 -11.18
C MET A 73 -6.01 1.86 -11.66
N MET A 74 -4.82 1.32 -11.36
CA MET A 74 -3.56 2.01 -11.61
C MET A 74 -2.73 1.29 -12.66
N PHE A 75 -2.06 2.06 -13.52
CA PHE A 75 -1.12 1.53 -14.51
C PHE A 75 0.35 1.63 -14.06
N CYS A 76 0.61 2.31 -12.95
CA CYS A 76 1.96 2.38 -12.39
C CYS A 76 2.17 1.27 -11.35
N PRO A 77 3.43 0.99 -10.97
CA PRO A 77 3.68 0.03 -9.88
C PRO A 77 3.06 0.51 -8.57
N VAL A 78 2.49 -0.42 -7.81
CA VAL A 78 1.81 -0.15 -6.55
C VAL A 78 2.47 -0.95 -5.43
N THR A 79 2.86 -0.27 -4.36
CA THR A 79 3.34 -0.88 -3.12
C THR A 79 2.21 -0.81 -2.10
N VAL A 80 1.90 -1.92 -1.45
CA VAL A 80 0.83 -2.01 -0.47
C VAL A 80 1.40 -2.41 0.89
N GLY A 81 0.94 -1.75 1.94
CA GLY A 81 1.35 -2.07 3.32
C GLY A 81 0.20 -1.89 4.30
N GLY A 82 0.47 -2.30 5.54
CA GLY A 82 -0.49 -2.21 6.64
C GLY A 82 -1.14 -3.55 6.95
N GLY A 83 -1.10 -3.94 8.23
CA GLY A 83 -1.78 -5.13 8.70
C GLY A 83 -1.17 -6.47 8.31
N ILE A 84 0.00 -6.48 7.70
CA ILE A 84 0.66 -7.71 7.28
C ILE A 84 1.19 -8.47 8.50
N ARG A 85 0.77 -9.73 8.65
CA ARG A 85 1.12 -10.57 9.80
C ARG A 85 1.88 -11.84 9.44
N SER A 86 1.92 -12.20 8.16
CA SER A 86 2.54 -13.43 7.71
C SER A 86 3.07 -13.32 6.30
N VAL A 87 3.93 -14.26 5.92
CA VAL A 87 4.42 -14.35 4.54
C VAL A 87 3.27 -14.67 3.58
N GLU A 88 2.27 -15.41 4.06
CA GLU A 88 1.08 -15.72 3.27
C GLU A 88 0.26 -14.49 2.94
N ASP A 89 0.14 -13.55 3.90
CA ASP A 89 -0.49 -12.24 3.65
C ASP A 89 0.25 -11.51 2.53
N MET A 90 1.58 -11.49 2.57
CA MET A 90 2.40 -10.85 1.55
C MET A 90 2.19 -11.48 0.18
N ARG A 91 2.21 -12.81 0.13
CA ARG A 91 1.99 -13.55 -1.12
C ARG A 91 0.63 -13.21 -1.72
N ARG A 92 -0.39 -13.16 -0.88
CA ARG A 92 -1.74 -12.85 -1.33
C ARG A 92 -1.86 -11.42 -1.85
N LEU A 93 -1.23 -10.45 -1.19
CA LEU A 93 -1.23 -9.06 -1.68
C LEU A 93 -0.56 -8.95 -3.05
N LEU A 94 0.56 -9.67 -3.25
CA LEU A 94 1.21 -9.70 -4.56
C LEU A 94 0.32 -10.35 -5.63
N ARG A 95 -0.40 -11.40 -5.25
CA ARG A 95 -1.33 -12.08 -6.14
C ARG A 95 -2.52 -11.19 -6.51
N GLU A 96 -2.98 -10.35 -5.57
CA GLU A 96 -4.09 -9.43 -5.80
C GLU A 96 -3.71 -8.21 -6.64
N GLY A 97 -2.43 -8.03 -6.93
CA GLY A 97 -2.02 -6.98 -7.86
C GLY A 97 -0.95 -6.03 -7.35
N ALA A 98 -0.54 -6.12 -6.10
CA ALA A 98 0.55 -5.31 -5.59
C ALA A 98 1.86 -5.73 -6.25
N ASP A 99 2.69 -4.77 -6.63
CA ASP A 99 4.02 -5.03 -7.18
C ASP A 99 5.03 -5.27 -6.07
N LYS A 100 4.83 -4.60 -4.92
CA LYS A 100 5.66 -4.75 -3.74
C LYS A 100 4.80 -4.67 -2.50
N VAL A 101 5.28 -5.25 -1.41
CA VAL A 101 4.63 -5.15 -0.10
C VAL A 101 5.56 -4.43 0.87
N SER A 102 4.99 -3.54 1.68
CA SER A 102 5.71 -2.77 2.68
C SER A 102 5.42 -3.33 4.06
N ILE A 103 6.47 -3.65 4.81
CA ILE A 103 6.37 -4.20 6.15
C ILE A 103 7.07 -3.28 7.15
N ARG A 104 6.41 -3.06 8.28
CA ARG A 104 6.96 -2.26 9.36
C ARG A 104 7.01 -3.06 10.67
N SER A 105 5.84 -3.47 11.14
CA SER A 105 5.74 -4.21 12.42
C SER A 105 6.18 -5.66 12.30
N ALA A 106 6.18 -6.22 11.10
CA ALA A 106 6.48 -7.63 10.85
C ALA A 106 7.89 -7.83 10.28
N LYS A 107 8.84 -7.03 10.70
CA LYS A 107 10.23 -7.10 10.21
C LYS A 107 10.87 -8.48 10.37
N HIS A 108 10.47 -9.22 11.39
CA HIS A 108 10.97 -10.57 11.63
C HIS A 108 10.64 -11.55 10.50
N LEU A 109 9.68 -11.20 9.65
CA LEU A 109 9.30 -12.03 8.51
C LEU A 109 10.20 -11.85 7.28
N VAL A 110 11.03 -10.79 7.27
CA VAL A 110 11.80 -10.41 6.07
C VAL A 110 12.70 -11.54 5.55
N PRO A 111 13.49 -12.25 6.38
CA PRO A 111 14.36 -13.32 5.85
C PRO A 111 13.58 -14.41 5.13
N ASP A 112 12.46 -14.85 5.71
CA ASP A 112 11.64 -15.92 5.14
C ASP A 112 10.91 -15.42 3.88
N ALA A 113 10.35 -14.23 3.95
CA ALA A 113 9.65 -13.62 2.82
C ALA A 113 10.60 -13.39 1.64
N SER A 114 11.82 -12.93 1.89
CA SER A 114 12.81 -12.71 0.83
C SER A 114 13.17 -13.99 0.10
N ARG A 115 13.24 -15.10 0.82
CA ARG A 115 13.51 -16.41 0.21
C ARG A 115 12.35 -16.90 -0.65
N LYS A 116 11.12 -16.70 -0.18
CA LYS A 116 9.93 -17.25 -0.84
C LYS A 116 9.39 -16.36 -1.93
N LEU A 117 9.50 -15.06 -1.79
CA LEU A 117 8.87 -14.08 -2.69
C LEU A 117 9.88 -13.24 -3.49
N GLY A 118 11.15 -13.28 -3.10
CA GLY A 118 12.17 -12.43 -3.70
C GLY A 118 12.34 -11.12 -2.94
N ALA A 119 13.58 -10.70 -2.76
CA ALA A 119 13.90 -9.50 -1.98
C ALA A 119 13.36 -8.21 -2.64
N GLN A 120 13.26 -8.18 -3.96
CA GLN A 120 12.77 -7.02 -4.70
C GLN A 120 11.27 -6.76 -4.48
N ALA A 121 10.52 -7.73 -3.98
CA ALA A 121 9.09 -7.58 -3.73
C ALA A 121 8.78 -6.98 -2.34
N ILE A 122 9.80 -6.75 -1.51
CA ILE A 122 9.63 -6.36 -0.11
C ILE A 122 10.27 -5.01 0.15
N VAL A 123 9.53 -4.12 0.83
CA VAL A 123 9.99 -2.80 1.27
C VAL A 123 9.85 -2.75 2.80
N VAL A 124 10.89 -2.33 3.46
CA VAL A 124 10.89 -2.21 4.93
C VAL A 124 10.81 -0.76 5.37
#